data_b7c23beb68e465eec83d1a6cbd892a66
#
_entry.id   b7c23beb68e465eec83d1a6cbd892a66
#
_cell.length_a   1.000
_cell.length_b   1.000
_cell.length_c   1.000
_cell.angle_alpha   90.00
_cell.angle_beta   90.00
_cell.angle_gamma   90.00
#
_symmetry.space_group_name_H-M   'P 1'
#
loop_
_entity.id
_entity.type
_entity.pdbx_description
1 polymer ?
#
loop_
_entity_poly.entity_id
_entity_poly.type
_entity_poly.pdbx_seq_one_letter_code
_entity_poly.pdbx_strand_id
1 'polypeptide(L)'
;VTGDAAGKDWCPVCHYGRVNSVQAWMHGESMDNAGKIAQKLEAEMKRVGKFKLRAFVVFQKPDSKTDAQMTSELKAFAKKFGINQVSVMYVKAGKSGAAGINKINLTKAAKSTIFTYKARKVLSNFVNLKTDAAGLAKLDKAVKAFQPVAK
;
A
#
# COMPACT_ATOMS: atom_id res chain seq x y z
N VAL A 1 -3.15 10.86 -1.44
CA VAL A 1 -4.43 11.52 -1.07
C VAL A 1 -4.72 11.45 0.41
N THR A 2 -4.21 10.45 1.13
CA THR A 2 -4.39 10.29 2.61
C THR A 2 -3.06 10.07 3.30
N GLY A 3 -3.08 10.00 4.61
CA GLY A 3 -1.91 9.77 5.44
C GLY A 3 -0.85 10.87 5.30
N ASP A 4 0.40 10.52 5.54
CA ASP A 4 1.52 11.47 5.51
C ASP A 4 1.82 12.01 4.10
N ALA A 5 1.31 11.36 3.05
CA ALA A 5 1.50 11.72 1.65
C ALA A 5 0.44 12.70 1.11
N ALA A 6 -0.57 13.06 1.90
CA ALA A 6 -1.67 13.89 1.44
C ALA A 6 -1.17 15.24 0.87
N GLY A 7 -1.51 15.50 -0.42
CA GLY A 7 -1.17 16.74 -1.11
C GLY A 7 0.30 16.94 -1.46
N LYS A 8 1.12 15.88 -1.44
CA LYS A 8 2.56 15.95 -1.68
C LYS A 8 3.01 14.98 -2.75
N ASP A 9 4.03 15.38 -3.52
CA ASP A 9 4.91 14.46 -4.22
C ASP A 9 5.92 13.91 -3.22
N TRP A 10 5.83 12.62 -2.93
CA TRP A 10 6.49 12.06 -1.77
C TRP A 10 6.95 10.62 -1.99
N CYS A 11 8.14 10.30 -1.50
CA CYS A 11 8.71 8.96 -1.58
C CYS A 11 8.55 8.24 -0.23
N PRO A 12 7.55 7.33 -0.09
CA PRO A 12 7.32 6.64 1.17
C PRO A 12 8.49 5.76 1.60
N VAL A 13 9.19 5.14 0.65
CA VAL A 13 10.37 4.32 0.94
C VAL A 13 11.48 5.13 1.57
N CYS A 14 11.69 6.39 1.12
CA CYS A 14 12.69 7.28 1.69
C CYS A 14 12.34 7.69 3.12
N HIS A 15 11.07 7.97 3.36
CA HIS A 15 10.59 8.42 4.67
C HIS A 15 10.42 7.28 5.68
N TYR A 16 9.94 6.11 5.23
CA TYR A 16 9.66 4.98 6.11
C TYR A 16 10.78 3.93 6.18
N GLY A 17 11.92 4.19 5.56
CA GLY A 17 12.98 3.19 5.38
C GLY A 17 13.51 2.52 6.65
N ARG A 18 13.35 3.15 7.82
CA ARG A 18 13.77 2.60 9.11
C ARG A 18 12.61 2.12 9.99
N VAL A 19 11.37 2.37 9.58
CA VAL A 19 10.17 2.01 10.32
C VAL A 19 9.62 0.70 9.79
N ASN A 20 8.95 -0.08 10.62
CA ASN A 20 8.17 -1.22 10.17
C ASN A 20 7.10 -0.73 9.19
N SER A 21 7.09 -1.25 7.99
CA SER A 21 6.21 -0.72 6.95
C SER A 21 5.65 -1.82 6.06
N VAL A 22 4.46 -1.54 5.53
CA VAL A 22 3.80 -2.35 4.51
C VAL A 22 3.61 -1.52 3.26
N GLN A 23 4.06 -2.06 2.15
CA GLN A 23 3.87 -1.48 0.82
C GLN A 23 2.89 -2.35 0.05
N ALA A 24 1.82 -1.78 -0.45
CA ALA A 24 0.86 -2.46 -1.31
C ALA A 24 0.82 -1.77 -2.67
N TRP A 25 1.25 -2.47 -3.70
CA TRP A 25 1.31 -1.99 -5.08
C TRP A 25 0.17 -2.58 -5.89
N MET A 26 -0.68 -1.72 -6.46
CA MET A 26 -1.88 -2.09 -7.21
C MET A 26 -1.66 -1.80 -8.70
N HIS A 27 -1.58 -2.84 -9.52
CA HIS A 27 -1.24 -2.76 -10.95
C HIS A 27 -2.40 -3.13 -11.87
N GLY A 28 -3.59 -3.13 -11.40
CA GLY A 28 -4.79 -3.60 -12.09
C GLY A 28 -5.66 -4.44 -11.17
N GLU A 29 -5.39 -4.33 -9.88
CA GLU A 29 -6.25 -4.92 -8.85
C GLU A 29 -7.59 -4.20 -8.80
N SER A 30 -8.65 -4.92 -8.45
CA SER A 30 -9.96 -4.31 -8.26
C SER A 30 -9.92 -3.33 -7.07
N MET A 31 -10.69 -2.26 -7.18
CA MET A 31 -10.80 -1.28 -6.08
C MET A 31 -11.35 -1.90 -4.80
N ASP A 32 -12.21 -2.92 -4.90
CA ASP A 32 -12.75 -3.60 -3.71
C ASP A 32 -11.69 -4.45 -3.01
N ASN A 33 -10.87 -5.19 -3.74
CA ASN A 33 -9.76 -5.95 -3.14
C ASN A 33 -8.70 -5.01 -2.56
N ALA A 34 -8.32 -3.97 -3.29
CA ALA A 34 -7.41 -2.93 -2.79
C ALA A 34 -7.97 -2.28 -1.51
N GLY A 35 -9.27 -2.01 -1.47
CA GLY A 35 -9.97 -1.45 -0.32
C GLY A 35 -9.93 -2.35 0.91
N LYS A 36 -10.20 -3.64 0.76
CA LYS A 36 -10.10 -4.62 1.87
C LYS A 36 -8.67 -4.72 2.42
N ILE A 37 -7.67 -4.70 1.54
CA ILE A 37 -6.25 -4.66 1.95
C ILE A 37 -5.97 -3.37 2.73
N ALA A 38 -6.35 -2.22 2.18
CA ALA A 38 -6.13 -0.93 2.83
C ALA A 38 -6.84 -0.82 4.18
N GLN A 39 -8.08 -1.31 4.29
CA GLN A 39 -8.82 -1.36 5.56
C GLN A 39 -8.11 -2.22 6.61
N LYS A 40 -7.56 -3.37 6.20
CA LYS A 40 -6.79 -4.20 7.12
C LYS A 40 -5.55 -3.48 7.64
N LEU A 41 -4.82 -2.79 6.76
CA LEU A 41 -3.65 -1.99 7.14
C LEU A 41 -4.03 -0.78 8.00
N GLU A 42 -5.14 -0.11 7.70
CA GLU A 42 -5.67 1.01 8.50
C GLU A 42 -6.01 0.55 9.93
N ALA A 43 -6.66 -0.61 10.07
CA ALA A 43 -6.98 -1.19 11.38
C ALA A 43 -5.71 -1.51 12.18
N GLU A 44 -4.70 -2.09 11.55
CA GLU A 44 -3.44 -2.39 12.20
C GLU A 44 -2.66 -1.11 12.61
N MET A 45 -2.64 -0.08 11.76
CA MET A 45 -2.03 1.21 12.11
C MET A 45 -2.74 1.87 13.29
N LYS A 46 -4.08 1.80 13.35
CA LYS A 46 -4.86 2.30 14.50
C LYS A 46 -4.54 1.51 15.77
N ARG A 47 -4.43 0.19 15.67
CA ARG A 47 -4.15 -0.69 16.82
C ARG A 47 -2.78 -0.45 17.44
N VAL A 48 -1.73 -0.27 16.64
CA VAL A 48 -0.35 -0.17 17.14
C VAL A 48 0.21 1.24 17.17
N GLY A 49 -0.44 2.16 16.51
CA GLY A 49 -0.02 3.56 16.38
C GLY A 49 0.96 3.80 15.23
N LYS A 50 0.82 4.97 14.63
CA LYS A 50 1.56 5.39 13.44
C LYS A 50 3.09 5.43 13.59
N PHE A 51 3.60 5.47 14.81
CA PHE A 51 5.05 5.43 15.06
C PHE A 51 5.62 4.03 15.04
N LYS A 52 4.78 3.00 15.19
CA LYS A 52 5.20 1.59 15.22
C LYS A 52 4.97 0.87 13.88
N LEU A 53 4.01 1.34 13.10
CA LEU A 53 3.68 0.79 11.78
C LEU A 53 3.33 1.91 10.82
N ARG A 54 3.85 1.84 9.61
CA ARG A 54 3.48 2.66 8.47
C ARG A 54 2.96 1.77 7.35
N ALA A 55 1.98 2.25 6.62
CA ALA A 55 1.50 1.57 5.45
C ALA A 55 1.19 2.55 4.32
N PHE A 56 1.41 2.10 3.10
CA PHE A 56 1.03 2.85 1.93
C PHE A 56 0.51 1.92 0.82
N VAL A 57 -0.47 2.42 0.11
CA VAL A 57 -1.07 1.77 -1.05
C VAL A 57 -0.81 2.64 -2.26
N VAL A 58 -0.15 2.08 -3.26
CA VAL A 58 0.25 2.77 -4.48
C VAL A 58 -0.50 2.17 -5.66
N PHE A 59 -1.26 3.00 -6.34
CA PHE A 59 -1.94 2.62 -7.58
C PHE A 59 -1.10 3.04 -8.79
N GLN A 60 -1.07 2.21 -9.81
CA GLN A 60 -0.55 2.61 -11.10
C GLN A 60 -1.64 3.40 -11.85
N LYS A 61 -1.34 4.67 -12.17
CA LYS A 61 -2.26 5.49 -12.95
C LYS A 61 -2.23 5.06 -14.42
N PRO A 62 -3.37 4.67 -15.01
CA PRO A 62 -3.45 4.44 -16.45
C PRO A 62 -3.16 5.71 -17.25
N ASP A 63 -2.56 5.57 -18.43
CA ASP A 63 -2.28 6.72 -19.30
C ASP A 63 -3.56 7.40 -19.81
N SER A 64 -4.67 6.67 -19.85
CA SER A 64 -6.00 7.19 -20.21
C SER A 64 -6.62 8.14 -19.18
N LYS A 65 -6.05 8.24 -17.97
CA LYS A 65 -6.57 9.10 -16.90
C LYS A 65 -5.68 10.31 -16.67
N THR A 66 -6.31 11.46 -16.44
CA THR A 66 -5.61 12.65 -15.95
C THR A 66 -5.24 12.53 -14.48
N ASP A 67 -4.32 13.34 -13.99
CA ASP A 67 -3.95 13.38 -12.58
C ASP A 67 -5.13 13.81 -11.70
N ALA A 68 -5.97 14.72 -12.19
CA ALA A 68 -7.17 15.16 -11.49
C ALA A 68 -8.19 14.03 -11.34
N GLN A 69 -8.42 13.25 -12.40
CA GLN A 69 -9.32 12.10 -12.36
C GLN A 69 -8.81 11.04 -11.37
N MET A 70 -7.53 10.70 -11.44
CA MET A 70 -6.94 9.72 -10.53
C MET A 70 -7.00 10.19 -9.07
N THR A 71 -6.70 11.45 -8.81
CA THR A 71 -6.81 12.03 -7.47
C THR A 71 -8.24 11.97 -6.94
N SER A 72 -9.23 12.31 -7.77
CA SER A 72 -10.65 12.24 -7.40
C SER A 72 -11.09 10.81 -7.08
N GLU A 73 -10.71 9.83 -7.91
CA GLU A 73 -11.00 8.42 -7.65
C GLU A 73 -10.39 7.93 -6.33
N LEU A 74 -9.14 8.27 -6.07
CA LEU A 74 -8.47 7.83 -4.85
C LEU A 74 -9.02 8.53 -3.60
N LYS A 75 -9.52 9.76 -3.70
CA LYS A 75 -10.27 10.41 -2.63
C LYS A 75 -11.59 9.68 -2.35
N ALA A 76 -12.34 9.32 -3.40
CA ALA A 76 -13.56 8.54 -3.28
C ALA A 76 -13.29 7.15 -2.69
N PHE A 77 -12.24 6.47 -3.16
CA PHE A 77 -11.76 5.21 -2.61
C PHE A 77 -11.47 5.33 -1.11
N ALA A 78 -10.65 6.29 -0.70
CA ALA A 78 -10.29 6.49 0.70
C ALA A 78 -11.53 6.75 1.57
N LYS A 79 -12.47 7.56 1.08
CA LYS A 79 -13.75 7.81 1.76
C LYS A 79 -14.59 6.54 1.88
N LYS A 80 -14.76 5.79 0.78
CA LYS A 80 -15.55 4.54 0.74
C LYS A 80 -15.05 3.52 1.76
N PHE A 81 -13.74 3.37 1.89
CA PHE A 81 -13.11 2.36 2.75
C PHE A 81 -12.64 2.88 4.11
N GLY A 82 -12.89 4.15 4.44
CA GLY A 82 -12.53 4.75 5.73
C GLY A 82 -11.03 4.85 5.97
N ILE A 83 -10.24 5.11 4.91
CA ILE A 83 -8.78 5.18 4.96
C ILE A 83 -8.34 6.59 5.27
N ASN A 84 -7.63 6.76 6.39
CA ASN A 84 -7.15 8.05 6.87
C ASN A 84 -5.64 8.06 7.18
N GLN A 85 -5.12 7.01 7.81
CA GLN A 85 -3.71 6.92 8.23
C GLN A 85 -2.83 6.25 7.18
N VAL A 86 -3.35 5.23 6.49
CA VAL A 86 -2.66 4.61 5.35
C VAL A 86 -2.48 5.65 4.25
N SER A 87 -1.25 5.81 3.77
CA SER A 87 -0.96 6.73 2.68
C SER A 87 -1.42 6.13 1.35
N VAL A 88 -2.47 6.70 0.77
CA VAL A 88 -2.98 6.32 -0.56
C VAL A 88 -2.41 7.27 -1.61
N MET A 89 -1.76 6.74 -2.61
CA MET A 89 -1.08 7.49 -3.65
C MET A 89 -1.13 6.78 -5.01
N TYR A 90 -0.66 7.44 -6.05
CA TYR A 90 -0.47 6.83 -7.35
C TYR A 90 0.88 7.20 -7.96
N VAL A 91 1.32 6.39 -8.91
CA VAL A 91 2.48 6.63 -9.76
C VAL A 91 2.05 6.62 -11.22
N LYS A 92 2.71 7.45 -12.04
CA LYS A 92 2.50 7.48 -13.49
C LYS A 92 3.18 6.27 -14.12
N ALA A 93 2.52 5.65 -15.09
CA ALA A 93 3.14 4.60 -15.89
C ALA A 93 4.36 5.15 -16.64
N GLY A 94 5.39 4.33 -16.80
CA GLY A 94 6.54 4.63 -17.66
C GLY A 94 7.50 5.74 -17.19
N LYS A 95 7.31 6.36 -16.03
CA LYS A 95 8.27 7.35 -15.49
C LYS A 95 9.40 6.67 -14.71
N SER A 96 10.60 7.27 -14.73
CA SER A 96 11.83 6.70 -14.16
C SER A 96 11.74 6.36 -12.65
N GLY A 97 10.97 7.11 -11.87
CA GLY A 97 10.66 6.78 -10.48
C GLY A 97 9.79 5.51 -10.35
N ALA A 98 8.92 5.26 -11.32
CA ALA A 98 8.13 4.04 -11.42
C ALA A 98 8.95 2.87 -11.99
N ALA A 99 10.06 3.10 -12.69
CA ALA A 99 10.89 2.03 -13.25
C ALA A 99 11.58 1.19 -12.16
N GLY A 100 11.98 1.80 -11.06
CA GLY A 100 12.43 1.07 -9.87
C GLY A 100 11.31 0.21 -9.26
N ILE A 101 10.10 0.71 -9.34
CA ILE A 101 8.87 0.09 -8.89
C ILE A 101 8.43 -1.00 -9.86
N ASN A 102 8.61 -0.81 -11.16
CA ASN A 102 8.26 -1.78 -12.20
C ASN A 102 9.15 -3.03 -12.16
N LYS A 103 10.31 -3.00 -11.53
CA LYS A 103 11.03 -4.23 -11.17
C LYS A 103 10.27 -5.10 -10.16
N ILE A 104 9.35 -4.51 -9.41
CA ILE A 104 8.41 -5.21 -8.53
C ILE A 104 7.30 -5.86 -9.34
N ASN A 105 7.06 -5.37 -10.55
CA ASN A 105 5.95 -5.72 -11.43
C ASN A 105 6.39 -6.66 -12.55
N LEU A 106 6.98 -7.76 -12.17
CA LEU A 106 7.75 -8.60 -13.10
C LEU A 106 6.88 -9.47 -14.02
N THR A 107 5.57 -9.52 -13.84
CA THR A 107 4.69 -10.27 -14.73
C THR A 107 3.40 -9.51 -15.01
N LYS A 108 2.90 -9.57 -16.24
CA LYS A 108 1.56 -9.05 -16.60
C LYS A 108 0.42 -9.70 -15.80
N ALA A 109 0.68 -10.82 -15.15
CA ALA A 109 -0.27 -11.54 -14.32
C ALA A 109 -0.35 -11.00 -12.88
N ALA A 110 0.63 -10.22 -12.41
CA ALA A 110 0.58 -9.61 -11.10
C ALA A 110 -0.36 -8.41 -11.10
N LYS A 111 -1.48 -8.52 -10.40
CA LYS A 111 -2.46 -7.44 -10.21
C LYS A 111 -2.16 -6.62 -8.97
N SER A 112 -1.56 -7.24 -7.97
CA SER A 112 -1.12 -6.61 -6.74
C SER A 112 0.12 -7.28 -6.19
N THR A 113 0.97 -6.49 -5.52
CA THR A 113 2.15 -7.00 -4.82
C THR A 113 2.27 -6.28 -3.48
N ILE A 114 2.35 -7.03 -2.39
CA ILE A 114 2.41 -6.49 -1.04
C ILE A 114 3.70 -6.96 -0.39
N PHE A 115 4.46 -6.02 0.16
CA PHE A 115 5.66 -6.30 0.94
C PHE A 115 5.49 -5.86 2.38
N THR A 116 5.93 -6.68 3.31
CA THR A 116 6.27 -6.22 4.66
C THR A 116 7.77 -6.03 4.75
N TYR A 117 8.23 -4.92 5.30
CA TYR A 117 9.66 -4.67 5.45
C TYR A 117 10.00 -3.93 6.74
N LYS A 118 11.19 -4.18 7.23
CA LYS A 118 11.79 -3.53 8.40
C LYS A 118 13.24 -3.18 8.09
N ALA A 119 13.65 -1.96 8.40
CA ALA A 119 15.02 -1.51 8.19
C ALA A 119 15.54 -1.83 6.76
N ARG A 120 14.70 -1.57 5.74
CA ARG A 120 14.96 -1.83 4.31
C ARG A 120 15.10 -3.30 3.92
N LYS A 121 14.80 -4.25 4.81
CA LYS A 121 14.74 -5.68 4.49
C LYS A 121 13.29 -6.10 4.28
N VAL A 122 13.01 -6.74 3.17
CA VAL A 122 11.71 -7.38 2.91
C VAL A 122 11.63 -8.64 3.77
N LEU A 123 10.55 -8.77 4.52
CA LEU A 123 10.29 -9.93 5.39
C LEU A 123 9.24 -10.87 4.80
N SER A 124 8.26 -10.33 4.10
CA SER A 124 7.21 -11.10 3.45
C SER A 124 6.81 -10.45 2.14
N ASN A 125 6.42 -11.28 1.19
CA ASN A 125 5.92 -10.85 -0.12
C ASN A 125 4.65 -11.62 -0.47
N PHE A 126 3.63 -10.92 -0.94
CA PHE A 126 2.38 -11.50 -1.42
C PHE A 126 2.09 -10.95 -2.82
N VAL A 127 1.90 -11.84 -3.78
CA VAL A 127 1.47 -11.51 -5.14
C VAL A 127 0.02 -11.98 -5.29
N ASN A 128 -0.84 -11.09 -5.80
CA ASN A 128 -2.27 -11.37 -6.01
C ASN A 128 -2.95 -11.93 -4.74
N LEU A 129 -2.73 -11.28 -3.60
CA LEU A 129 -3.32 -11.71 -2.33
C LEU A 129 -4.85 -11.76 -2.46
N LYS A 130 -5.42 -12.92 -2.20
CA LYS A 130 -6.88 -13.05 -2.07
C LYS A 130 -7.37 -12.28 -0.85
N THR A 131 -8.47 -11.56 -0.99
CA THR A 131 -9.07 -10.77 0.10
C THR A 131 -10.22 -11.49 0.79
N ASP A 132 -10.22 -12.83 0.74
CA ASP A 132 -11.00 -13.68 1.60
C ASP A 132 -10.42 -13.71 3.04
N ALA A 133 -11.13 -14.33 3.96
CA ALA A 133 -10.72 -14.41 5.36
C ALA A 133 -9.31 -15.02 5.53
N ALA A 134 -8.99 -16.06 4.76
CA ALA A 134 -7.71 -16.75 4.84
C ALA A 134 -6.55 -15.89 4.31
N GLY A 135 -6.75 -15.18 3.19
CA GLY A 135 -5.74 -14.30 2.62
C GLY A 135 -5.47 -13.09 3.52
N LEU A 136 -6.52 -12.45 4.04
CA LEU A 136 -6.37 -11.34 4.98
C LEU A 136 -5.73 -11.78 6.30
N ALA A 137 -5.99 -13.00 6.78
CA ALA A 137 -5.33 -13.56 7.95
C ALA A 137 -3.81 -13.78 7.72
N LYS A 138 -3.40 -14.19 6.51
CA LYS A 138 -1.97 -14.29 6.14
C LYS A 138 -1.28 -12.92 6.19
N LEU A 139 -1.92 -11.88 5.65
CA LEU A 139 -1.41 -10.52 5.71
C LEU A 139 -1.28 -10.04 7.17
N ASP A 140 -2.32 -10.26 7.96
CA ASP A 140 -2.36 -9.92 9.38
C ASP A 140 -1.20 -10.56 10.16
N LYS A 141 -1.01 -11.87 9.98
CA LYS A 141 0.10 -12.60 10.59
C LYS A 141 1.46 -12.02 10.20
N ALA A 142 1.67 -11.72 8.93
CA ALA A 142 2.92 -11.13 8.44
C ALA A 142 3.16 -9.72 9.01
N VAL A 143 2.12 -8.90 9.11
CA VAL A 143 2.22 -7.55 9.69
C VAL A 143 2.51 -7.61 11.19
N LYS A 144 1.91 -8.54 11.91
CA LYS A 144 2.16 -8.72 13.35
C LYS A 144 3.54 -9.30 13.67
N ALA A 145 4.10 -10.11 12.79
CA ALA A 145 5.37 -10.81 13.03
C ALA A 145 6.58 -9.88 13.24
N PHE A 146 6.55 -8.66 12.70
CA PHE A 146 7.67 -7.71 12.86
C PHE A 146 7.37 -6.53 13.79
N GLN A 147 6.21 -6.53 14.41
CA GLN A 147 5.84 -5.55 15.43
C GLN A 147 6.28 -6.05 16.81
N PRO A 148 6.75 -5.18 17.71
CA PRO A 148 6.94 -5.61 19.08
C PRO A 148 5.60 -6.08 19.65
N VAL A 149 5.65 -7.20 20.35
CA VAL A 149 4.49 -7.67 21.12
C VAL A 149 4.10 -6.53 22.05
N ALA A 150 2.85 -6.09 21.98
CA ALA A 150 2.33 -5.12 22.93
C ALA A 150 2.49 -5.73 24.33
N LYS A 151 3.32 -5.09 25.16
CA LYS A 151 3.40 -5.44 26.58
C LYS A 151 2.11 -5.08 27.26
#